data_21f2c27d779ded3d2c0e411b1caab998
#
_entry.id   21f2c27d779ded3d2c0e411b1caab998
#
_cell.length_a   1.000
_cell.length_b   1.000
_cell.length_c   1.000
_cell.angle_alpha   90.00
_cell.angle_beta   90.00
_cell.angle_gamma   90.00
#
_symmetry.space_group_name_H-M   'P 1'
#
loop_
_entity.id
_entity.type
_entity.pdbx_description
1 polymer ?
#
loop_
_entity_poly.entity_id
_entity_poly.type
_entity_poly.pdbx_seq_one_letter_code
_entity_poly.pdbx_strand_id
1 'polypeptide(L)'
;MPEYGQKGELRRDERNLMWNVDPYLQTQWQLTDKLSLDAGVRYSSVWFDSNDHYVTPGNGDDSGDASYHKWLPAGSLKYAMTDAWNVYLAAGRGFETPTINELSYRADGQSGMNFGLKPSTNDTIEIGSKTRIGDGLLSLALFQTDTDDEILVDSSSGGRTTYKNAGKTRRQGAELAWDQRFAGDFRVKASWTWLDATYRSNVCNEQDCNGNRMPGIARNMGFASIGYIPEDGWYAGTEARYMGDIMADDENTAKAPSYTLVGLFTGYKYNYHNLTVDLFGRVDNLFDKEYVGSVIVNESNGRYYEPAPGRNYGVGINIAWRFE
;
A
#
# COMPACT_ATOMS: atom_id res chain seq x y z
N MET A 1 -1.24 34.00 18.94
CA MET A 1 -1.13 32.50 19.05
C MET A 1 -1.40 32.19 20.51
N PRO A 2 -2.18 31.15 20.84
CA PRO A 2 -2.27 30.72 22.23
C PRO A 2 -0.89 30.33 22.75
N GLU A 3 -0.64 30.59 24.03
CA GLU A 3 0.62 30.16 24.68
C GLU A 3 0.74 28.63 24.61
N TYR A 4 1.99 28.15 24.43
CA TYR A 4 2.27 26.72 24.32
C TYR A 4 1.72 25.96 25.54
N GLY A 5 0.91 24.92 25.28
CA GLY A 5 0.31 24.09 26.33
C GLY A 5 -1.05 24.58 26.87
N GLN A 6 -1.58 25.72 26.40
CA GLN A 6 -2.95 26.12 26.71
C GLN A 6 -3.96 25.46 25.78
N LYS A 7 -5.03 24.90 26.38
CA LYS A 7 -6.17 24.34 25.65
C LYS A 7 -6.91 25.48 24.94
N GLY A 8 -7.01 25.40 23.61
CA GLY A 8 -7.78 26.34 22.81
C GLY A 8 -9.30 26.15 22.97
N GLU A 9 -10.07 26.94 22.22
CA GLU A 9 -11.51 26.78 22.15
C GLU A 9 -11.90 25.43 21.55
N LEU A 10 -13.00 24.86 22.02
CA LEU A 10 -13.57 23.64 21.44
C LEU A 10 -14.03 23.95 20.01
N ARG A 11 -13.64 23.10 19.06
CA ARG A 11 -13.97 23.26 17.63
C ARG A 11 -14.75 22.09 17.07
N ARG A 12 -14.67 20.94 17.73
CA ARG A 12 -15.31 19.70 17.31
C ARG A 12 -15.45 18.78 18.52
N ASP A 13 -16.61 18.20 18.71
CA ASP A 13 -16.91 17.18 19.71
C ASP A 13 -17.93 16.23 19.11
N GLU A 14 -17.49 15.05 18.71
CA GLU A 14 -18.34 14.05 18.04
C GLU A 14 -17.97 12.64 18.43
N ARG A 15 -18.94 11.77 18.34
CA ARG A 15 -18.73 10.33 18.47
C ARG A 15 -18.95 9.66 17.13
N ASN A 16 -17.88 9.09 16.57
CA ASN A 16 -17.92 8.33 15.34
C ASN A 16 -17.92 6.84 15.64
N LEU A 17 -18.84 6.10 15.05
CA LEU A 17 -18.95 4.65 15.13
C LEU A 17 -18.91 4.05 13.74
N MET A 18 -18.11 3.01 13.57
CA MET A 18 -18.10 2.19 12.37
C MET A 18 -18.24 0.73 12.76
N TRP A 19 -19.07 -0.02 12.03
CA TRP A 19 -19.17 -1.46 12.19
C TRP A 19 -19.45 -2.13 10.85
N ASN A 20 -19.11 -3.41 10.73
CA ASN A 20 -19.31 -4.18 9.51
C ASN A 20 -19.76 -5.60 9.78
N VAL A 21 -20.46 -6.19 8.80
CA VAL A 21 -20.83 -7.61 8.76
C VAL A 21 -20.54 -8.15 7.37
N ASP A 22 -19.69 -9.16 7.31
CA ASP A 22 -19.16 -9.72 6.06
C ASP A 22 -19.34 -11.25 6.00
N PRO A 23 -20.57 -11.79 5.79
CA PRO A 23 -20.74 -13.21 5.53
C PRO A 23 -20.05 -13.63 4.23
N TYR A 24 -19.41 -14.78 4.24
CA TYR A 24 -18.71 -15.32 3.06
C TYR A 24 -18.88 -16.82 2.94
N LEU A 25 -18.75 -17.29 1.69
CA LEU A 25 -18.63 -18.70 1.34
C LEU A 25 -17.40 -18.88 0.46
N GLN A 26 -16.57 -19.87 0.77
CA GLN A 26 -15.40 -20.20 -0.02
C GLN A 26 -15.33 -21.72 -0.24
N THR A 27 -14.84 -22.13 -1.39
CA THR A 27 -14.65 -23.54 -1.75
C THR A 27 -13.37 -23.72 -2.53
N GLN A 28 -12.75 -24.89 -2.37
CA GLN A 28 -11.58 -25.32 -3.12
C GLN A 28 -11.85 -26.71 -3.69
N TRP A 29 -11.63 -26.87 -4.98
CA TRP A 29 -11.83 -28.12 -5.70
C TRP A 29 -10.55 -28.55 -6.42
N GLN A 30 -10.14 -29.79 -6.20
CA GLN A 30 -9.15 -30.45 -7.03
C GLN A 30 -9.88 -31.09 -8.21
N LEU A 31 -9.87 -30.45 -9.38
CA LEU A 31 -10.59 -30.88 -10.56
C LEU A 31 -9.89 -32.06 -11.26
N THR A 32 -8.55 -32.06 -11.24
CA THR A 32 -7.68 -33.16 -11.69
C THR A 32 -6.41 -33.17 -10.85
N ASP A 33 -5.52 -34.14 -11.03
CA ASP A 33 -4.23 -34.18 -10.32
C ASP A 33 -3.39 -32.92 -10.50
N LYS A 34 -3.63 -32.16 -11.56
CA LYS A 34 -2.87 -30.94 -11.91
C LYS A 34 -3.68 -29.65 -11.86
N LEU A 35 -5.00 -29.74 -11.85
CA LEU A 35 -5.86 -28.56 -11.95
C LEU A 35 -6.69 -28.38 -10.68
N SER A 36 -6.54 -27.23 -10.03
CA SER A 36 -7.36 -26.82 -8.88
C SER A 36 -8.10 -25.52 -9.14
N LEU A 37 -9.30 -25.42 -8.61
CA LEU A 37 -10.17 -24.23 -8.65
C LEU A 37 -10.45 -23.79 -7.22
N ASP A 38 -10.18 -22.52 -6.92
CA ASP A 38 -10.64 -21.82 -5.73
C ASP A 38 -11.73 -20.82 -6.14
N ALA A 39 -12.84 -20.80 -5.43
CA ALA A 39 -13.92 -19.85 -5.68
C ALA A 39 -14.55 -19.41 -4.36
N GLY A 40 -14.97 -18.16 -4.30
CA GLY A 40 -15.61 -17.61 -3.13
C GLY A 40 -16.46 -16.39 -3.44
N VAL A 41 -17.34 -16.07 -2.53
CA VAL A 41 -18.13 -14.85 -2.55
C VAL A 41 -18.31 -14.34 -1.13
N ARG A 42 -18.16 -13.02 -0.96
CA ARG A 42 -18.42 -12.31 0.28
C ARG A 42 -19.48 -11.24 0.02
N TYR A 43 -20.39 -11.06 0.94
CA TYR A 43 -21.28 -9.90 0.97
C TYR A 43 -20.80 -8.96 2.05
N SER A 44 -20.24 -7.81 1.65
CA SER A 44 -19.74 -6.82 2.60
C SER A 44 -20.79 -5.77 2.88
N SER A 45 -20.98 -5.44 4.16
CA SER A 45 -21.87 -4.39 4.62
C SER A 45 -21.16 -3.58 5.69
N VAL A 46 -21.08 -2.27 5.50
CA VAL A 46 -20.39 -1.34 6.38
C VAL A 46 -21.30 -0.17 6.69
N TRP A 47 -21.36 0.23 7.96
CA TRP A 47 -22.16 1.34 8.47
C TRP A 47 -21.27 2.31 9.22
N PHE A 48 -21.48 3.59 8.95
CA PHE A 48 -20.87 4.71 9.66
C PHE A 48 -21.99 5.52 10.31
N ASP A 49 -21.75 5.95 11.53
CA ASP A 49 -22.63 6.81 12.30
C ASP A 49 -21.77 7.88 12.95
N SER A 50 -22.14 9.13 12.81
CA SER A 50 -21.50 10.27 13.47
C SER A 50 -22.54 11.05 14.24
N ASN A 51 -22.31 11.22 15.54
CA ASN A 51 -23.17 11.99 16.44
C ASN A 51 -22.40 13.20 16.93
N ASP A 52 -22.84 14.38 16.49
CA ASP A 52 -22.23 15.67 16.84
C ASP A 52 -22.75 16.16 18.19
N HIS A 53 -21.82 16.47 19.09
CA HIS A 53 -22.10 17.02 20.43
C HIS A 53 -21.74 18.52 20.54
N TYR A 54 -21.16 19.12 19.47
CA TYR A 54 -20.78 20.54 19.44
C TYR A 54 -21.79 21.35 18.65
N VAL A 55 -23.03 21.38 19.12
CA VAL A 55 -24.12 22.17 18.51
C VAL A 55 -24.20 23.53 19.19
N THR A 56 -23.99 24.61 18.42
CA THR A 56 -24.00 26.00 18.91
C THR A 56 -24.74 26.93 17.92
N PRO A 57 -25.13 28.17 18.30
CA PRO A 57 -25.79 29.07 17.38
C PRO A 57 -25.06 29.39 16.08
N GLY A 58 -23.76 29.11 15.99
CA GLY A 58 -22.94 29.29 14.79
C GLY A 58 -22.47 27.99 14.14
N ASN A 59 -22.80 26.84 14.75
CA ASN A 59 -22.45 25.51 14.28
C ASN A 59 -23.68 24.60 14.49
N GLY A 60 -24.35 24.26 13.41
CA GLY A 60 -25.54 23.42 13.42
C GLY A 60 -25.24 21.99 13.90
N ASP A 61 -26.23 21.12 13.87
CA ASP A 61 -26.07 19.68 14.09
C ASP A 61 -25.54 19.04 12.81
N ASP A 62 -24.30 18.55 12.86
CA ASP A 62 -23.58 17.89 11.79
C ASP A 62 -23.63 16.36 11.89
N SER A 63 -24.53 15.81 12.73
CA SER A 63 -24.78 14.37 12.83
C SER A 63 -25.25 13.78 11.50
N GLY A 64 -24.89 12.49 11.25
CA GLY A 64 -25.31 11.81 10.04
C GLY A 64 -24.78 10.37 9.98
N ASP A 65 -25.20 9.68 8.95
CA ASP A 65 -24.83 8.29 8.72
C ASP A 65 -24.54 7.98 7.24
N ALA A 66 -23.81 6.90 7.02
CA ALA A 66 -23.61 6.30 5.69
C ALA A 66 -23.60 4.79 5.78
N SER A 67 -24.10 4.12 4.74
CA SER A 67 -24.05 2.67 4.64
C SER A 67 -23.65 2.22 3.24
N TYR A 68 -22.82 1.20 3.17
CA TYR A 68 -22.26 0.68 1.93
C TYR A 68 -22.38 -0.84 1.89
N HIS A 69 -22.81 -1.38 0.75
CA HIS A 69 -22.99 -2.83 0.58
C HIS A 69 -22.49 -3.29 -0.78
N LYS A 70 -21.81 -4.47 -0.82
CA LYS A 70 -21.32 -5.01 -2.09
C LYS A 70 -21.16 -6.53 -2.05
N TRP A 71 -21.50 -7.18 -3.17
CA TRP A 71 -21.13 -8.57 -3.45
C TRP A 71 -19.73 -8.62 -4.04
N LEU A 72 -18.88 -9.48 -3.50
CA LEU A 72 -17.44 -9.58 -3.80
C LEU A 72 -17.11 -11.02 -4.21
N PRO A 73 -17.39 -11.43 -5.46
CA PRO A 73 -16.96 -12.71 -5.98
C PRO A 73 -15.45 -12.69 -6.25
N ALA A 74 -14.78 -13.82 -6.02
CA ALA A 74 -13.40 -14.06 -6.42
C ALA A 74 -13.19 -15.52 -6.77
N GLY A 75 -12.23 -15.79 -7.66
CA GLY A 75 -11.86 -17.13 -8.01
C GLY A 75 -10.48 -17.21 -8.63
N SER A 76 -9.85 -18.37 -8.54
CA SER A 76 -8.59 -18.66 -9.21
C SER A 76 -8.57 -20.08 -9.75
N LEU A 77 -7.93 -20.25 -10.89
CA LEU A 77 -7.64 -21.51 -11.52
C LEU A 77 -6.13 -21.71 -11.53
N LYS A 78 -5.63 -22.76 -10.89
CA LYS A 78 -4.21 -23.08 -10.82
C LYS A 78 -3.92 -24.40 -11.54
N TYR A 79 -2.93 -24.41 -12.41
CA TYR A 79 -2.46 -25.58 -13.11
C TYR A 79 -0.99 -25.89 -12.75
N ALA A 80 -0.75 -27.09 -12.23
CA ALA A 80 0.58 -27.61 -11.94
C ALA A 80 1.21 -28.14 -13.24
N MET A 81 2.10 -27.33 -13.84
CA MET A 81 2.89 -27.73 -15.03
C MET A 81 3.81 -28.89 -14.67
N THR A 82 4.50 -28.78 -13.53
CA THR A 82 5.31 -29.81 -12.87
C THR A 82 5.14 -29.69 -11.35
N ASP A 83 5.79 -30.56 -10.57
CA ASP A 83 5.80 -30.48 -9.10
C ASP A 83 6.48 -29.20 -8.58
N ALA A 84 7.35 -28.60 -9.40
CA ALA A 84 8.09 -27.39 -9.05
C ALA A 84 7.56 -26.12 -9.72
N TRP A 85 6.66 -26.22 -10.71
CA TRP A 85 6.19 -25.09 -11.49
C TRP A 85 4.68 -25.11 -11.65
N ASN A 86 4.04 -24.00 -11.29
CA ASN A 86 2.62 -23.77 -11.53
C ASN A 86 2.35 -22.42 -12.19
N VAL A 87 1.24 -22.39 -12.90
CA VAL A 87 0.66 -21.17 -13.48
C VAL A 87 -0.76 -21.02 -12.93
N TYR A 88 -1.23 -19.77 -12.84
CA TYR A 88 -2.58 -19.49 -12.36
C TYR A 88 -3.20 -18.32 -13.10
N LEU A 89 -4.52 -18.31 -13.12
CA LEU A 89 -5.37 -17.19 -13.51
C LEU A 89 -6.29 -16.88 -12.34
N ALA A 90 -6.33 -15.63 -11.90
CA ALA A 90 -7.21 -15.18 -10.84
C ALA A 90 -8.04 -13.98 -11.30
N ALA A 91 -9.26 -13.89 -10.82
CA ALA A 91 -10.11 -12.72 -11.00
C ALA A 91 -10.94 -12.50 -9.73
N GLY A 92 -11.23 -11.23 -9.42
CA GLY A 92 -12.00 -10.90 -8.24
C GLY A 92 -12.44 -9.45 -8.22
N ARG A 93 -13.48 -9.21 -7.44
CA ARG A 93 -14.02 -7.88 -7.16
C ARG A 93 -13.61 -7.46 -5.76
N GLY A 94 -13.00 -6.27 -5.66
CA GLY A 94 -12.70 -5.58 -4.42
C GLY A 94 -13.69 -4.45 -4.15
N PHE A 95 -13.75 -4.03 -2.88
CA PHE A 95 -14.63 -3.00 -2.40
C PHE A 95 -13.91 -2.22 -1.29
N GLU A 96 -13.85 -0.91 -1.43
CA GLU A 96 -13.23 0.00 -0.48
C GLU A 96 -14.23 1.07 -0.07
N THR A 97 -14.55 1.14 1.20
CA THR A 97 -15.37 2.22 1.76
C THR A 97 -14.49 3.39 2.14
N PRO A 98 -15.00 4.64 2.12
CA PRO A 98 -14.29 5.73 2.73
C PRO A 98 -13.95 5.41 4.18
N THR A 99 -12.79 5.86 4.63
CA THR A 99 -12.40 5.84 6.05
C THR A 99 -13.01 7.04 6.78
N ILE A 100 -13.05 7.00 8.12
CA ILE A 100 -13.50 8.15 8.92
C ILE A 100 -12.67 9.41 8.60
N ASN A 101 -11.37 9.26 8.34
CA ASN A 101 -10.52 10.38 7.99
C ASN A 101 -10.88 11.00 6.63
N GLU A 102 -11.22 10.18 5.65
CA GLU A 102 -11.64 10.63 4.31
C GLU A 102 -13.03 11.31 4.35
N LEU A 103 -13.89 10.86 5.23
CA LEU A 103 -15.19 11.49 5.49
C LEU A 103 -15.09 12.79 6.30
N SER A 104 -13.97 13.06 6.98
CA SER A 104 -13.88 14.09 8.02
C SER A 104 -14.07 15.52 7.55
N TYR A 105 -13.80 15.81 6.29
CA TYR A 105 -13.89 17.16 5.73
C TYR A 105 -14.62 17.17 4.40
N ARG A 106 -15.49 18.16 4.22
CA ARG A 106 -16.22 18.39 2.98
C ARG A 106 -15.43 19.29 2.04
N ALA A 107 -15.42 18.95 0.75
CA ALA A 107 -14.74 19.74 -0.29
C ALA A 107 -15.40 21.14 -0.51
N ASP A 108 -16.69 21.29 -0.19
CA ASP A 108 -17.44 22.53 -0.30
C ASP A 108 -17.18 23.51 0.85
N GLY A 109 -16.30 23.16 1.80
CA GLY A 109 -15.93 23.99 2.95
C GLY A 109 -17.02 24.11 4.04
N GLN A 110 -18.12 23.40 3.91
CA GLN A 110 -19.15 23.33 4.94
C GLN A 110 -18.68 22.50 6.12
N SER A 111 -19.34 22.66 7.27
CA SER A 111 -19.13 21.81 8.44
C SER A 111 -19.66 20.39 8.21
N GLY A 112 -19.31 19.47 9.12
CA GLY A 112 -19.75 18.09 9.10
C GLY A 112 -18.91 17.15 8.24
N MET A 113 -19.33 15.88 8.23
CA MET A 113 -18.67 14.81 7.49
C MET A 113 -19.17 14.74 6.04
N ASN A 114 -18.31 14.31 5.14
CA ASN A 114 -18.62 14.11 3.73
C ASN A 114 -19.27 12.74 3.47
N PHE A 115 -20.50 12.55 3.95
CA PHE A 115 -21.27 11.33 3.71
C PHE A 115 -21.69 11.11 2.24
N GLY A 116 -21.41 12.09 1.36
CA GLY A 116 -21.62 11.98 -0.07
C GLY A 116 -20.54 11.18 -0.81
N LEU A 117 -19.42 10.83 -0.16
CA LEU A 117 -18.41 9.97 -0.75
C LEU A 117 -18.97 8.57 -0.96
N LYS A 118 -18.78 8.07 -2.17
CA LYS A 118 -19.15 6.72 -2.55
C LYS A 118 -18.02 5.75 -2.26
N PRO A 119 -18.33 4.46 -2.02
CA PRO A 119 -17.30 3.44 -1.95
C PRO A 119 -16.74 3.17 -3.35
N SER A 120 -15.46 2.88 -3.43
CA SER A 120 -14.84 2.42 -4.67
C SER A 120 -15.07 0.92 -4.88
N THR A 121 -15.11 0.50 -6.14
CA THR A 121 -15.22 -0.90 -6.53
C THR A 121 -14.18 -1.20 -7.58
N ASN A 122 -13.38 -2.23 -7.38
CA ASN A 122 -12.36 -2.63 -8.34
C ASN A 122 -12.60 -4.06 -8.84
N ASP A 123 -12.37 -4.27 -10.12
CA ASP A 123 -12.34 -5.57 -10.78
C ASP A 123 -10.90 -5.86 -11.20
N THR A 124 -10.32 -6.94 -10.69
CA THR A 124 -8.95 -7.34 -10.98
C THR A 124 -8.93 -8.66 -11.73
N ILE A 125 -8.07 -8.75 -12.74
CA ILE A 125 -7.66 -9.99 -13.38
C ILE A 125 -6.13 -10.10 -13.31
N GLU A 126 -5.63 -11.29 -12.98
CA GLU A 126 -4.22 -11.58 -12.84
C GLU A 126 -3.89 -12.94 -13.44
N ILE A 127 -2.78 -13.01 -14.17
CA ILE A 127 -2.14 -14.24 -14.58
C ILE A 127 -0.75 -14.30 -13.99
N GLY A 128 -0.38 -15.43 -13.42
CA GLY A 128 0.93 -15.56 -12.78
C GLY A 128 1.53 -16.94 -12.92
N SER A 129 2.82 -16.99 -12.58
CA SER A 129 3.65 -18.18 -12.59
C SER A 129 4.54 -18.20 -11.36
N LYS A 130 4.64 -19.37 -10.71
CA LYS A 130 5.54 -19.61 -9.58
C LYS A 130 6.36 -20.86 -9.84
N THR A 131 7.67 -20.71 -9.78
CA THR A 131 8.61 -21.79 -10.07
C THR A 131 9.61 -21.95 -8.94
N ARG A 132 9.73 -23.16 -8.40
CA ARG A 132 10.81 -23.51 -7.48
C ARG A 132 12.06 -23.82 -8.29
N ILE A 133 13.19 -23.19 -7.95
CA ILE A 133 14.49 -23.39 -8.57
C ILE A 133 15.47 -23.77 -7.46
N GLY A 134 15.75 -25.08 -7.29
CA GLY A 134 16.49 -25.57 -6.12
C GLY A 134 15.76 -25.16 -4.83
N ASP A 135 16.47 -24.47 -3.93
CA ASP A 135 15.94 -23.97 -2.66
C ASP A 135 15.31 -22.57 -2.77
N GLY A 136 15.14 -22.09 -4.00
CA GLY A 136 14.59 -20.75 -4.24
C GLY A 136 13.21 -20.74 -4.89
N LEU A 137 12.62 -19.56 -4.97
CA LEU A 137 11.34 -19.29 -5.60
C LEU A 137 11.45 -18.12 -6.55
N LEU A 138 10.99 -18.31 -7.78
CA LEU A 138 10.76 -17.27 -8.76
C LEU A 138 9.25 -17.12 -8.98
N SER A 139 8.76 -15.89 -8.87
CA SER A 139 7.35 -15.54 -9.10
C SER A 139 7.26 -14.43 -10.15
N LEU A 140 6.31 -14.56 -11.06
CA LEU A 140 5.94 -13.56 -12.05
C LEU A 140 4.43 -13.40 -12.04
N ALA A 141 3.93 -12.17 -12.06
CA ALA A 141 2.52 -11.85 -12.23
C ALA A 141 2.34 -10.71 -13.21
N LEU A 142 1.27 -10.77 -14.00
CA LEU A 142 0.75 -9.69 -14.84
C LEU A 142 -0.69 -9.45 -14.43
N PHE A 143 -1.05 -8.21 -14.19
CA PHE A 143 -2.38 -7.88 -13.70
C PHE A 143 -2.96 -6.61 -14.33
N GLN A 144 -4.27 -6.54 -14.30
CA GLN A 144 -5.04 -5.32 -14.57
C GLN A 144 -6.14 -5.18 -13.53
N THR A 145 -6.27 -3.97 -13.00
CA THR A 145 -7.35 -3.56 -12.10
C THR A 145 -8.05 -2.35 -12.68
N ASP A 146 -9.35 -2.45 -12.91
CA ASP A 146 -10.21 -1.32 -13.26
C ASP A 146 -11.02 -0.95 -12.01
N THR A 147 -11.00 0.33 -11.64
CA THR A 147 -11.72 0.83 -10.46
C THR A 147 -12.75 1.88 -10.86
N ASP A 148 -13.96 1.72 -10.37
CA ASP A 148 -15.03 2.70 -10.45
C ASP A 148 -15.16 3.46 -9.12
N ASP A 149 -15.48 4.77 -9.19
CA ASP A 149 -15.65 5.67 -8.05
C ASP A 149 -14.41 5.69 -7.11
N GLU A 150 -13.19 5.68 -7.69
CA GLU A 150 -11.93 5.74 -6.92
C GLU A 150 -11.95 6.90 -5.93
N ILE A 151 -11.59 6.63 -4.66
CA ILE A 151 -11.47 7.67 -3.63
C ILE A 151 -10.09 8.32 -3.73
N LEU A 152 -10.06 9.60 -4.01
CA LEU A 152 -8.83 10.37 -4.24
C LEU A 152 -8.77 11.61 -3.39
N VAL A 153 -7.56 12.10 -3.15
CA VAL A 153 -7.33 13.43 -2.59
C VAL A 153 -7.83 14.47 -3.58
N ASP A 154 -8.80 15.27 -3.16
CA ASP A 154 -9.28 16.41 -3.92
C ASP A 154 -8.36 17.63 -3.73
N SER A 155 -8.10 17.98 -2.48
CA SER A 155 -7.22 19.10 -2.12
C SER A 155 -6.58 18.90 -0.76
N SER A 156 -5.36 19.37 -0.60
CA SER A 156 -4.66 19.47 0.69
C SER A 156 -4.31 20.90 0.96
N SER A 157 -4.82 21.47 2.06
CA SER A 157 -4.59 22.86 2.44
C SER A 157 -4.68 23.08 3.95
N GLY A 158 -3.72 23.80 4.52
CA GLY A 158 -3.73 24.18 5.93
C GLY A 158 -3.76 22.98 6.90
N GLY A 159 -3.21 21.85 6.52
CA GLY A 159 -3.22 20.61 7.31
C GLY A 159 -4.54 19.84 7.27
N ARG A 160 -5.44 20.18 6.34
CA ARG A 160 -6.69 19.47 6.07
C ARG A 160 -6.66 18.92 4.66
N THR A 161 -7.07 17.66 4.51
CA THR A 161 -7.21 17.00 3.22
C THR A 161 -8.67 16.68 2.97
N THR A 162 -9.18 17.04 1.81
CA THR A 162 -10.52 16.69 1.33
C THR A 162 -10.41 15.59 0.27
N TYR A 163 -11.47 14.81 0.12
CA TYR A 163 -11.51 13.68 -0.78
C TYR A 163 -12.71 13.76 -1.71
N LYS A 164 -12.54 13.19 -2.91
CA LYS A 164 -13.56 13.05 -3.94
C LYS A 164 -13.54 11.66 -4.54
N ASN A 165 -14.60 11.29 -5.22
CA ASN A 165 -14.57 10.13 -6.10
C ASN A 165 -14.15 10.55 -7.52
N ALA A 166 -13.09 9.93 -8.07
CA ALA A 166 -12.84 9.95 -9.50
C ALA A 166 -13.86 9.05 -10.22
N GLY A 167 -14.08 9.29 -11.50
CA GLY A 167 -14.98 8.44 -12.26
C GLY A 167 -14.43 7.03 -12.40
N LYS A 168 -13.30 6.89 -13.10
CA LYS A 168 -12.66 5.58 -13.35
C LYS A 168 -11.15 5.69 -13.36
N THR A 169 -10.50 4.66 -12.84
CA THR A 169 -9.04 4.51 -12.91
C THR A 169 -8.67 3.11 -13.44
N ARG A 170 -7.47 2.97 -13.94
CA ARG A 170 -6.89 1.69 -14.35
C ARG A 170 -5.48 1.56 -13.84
N ARG A 171 -5.18 0.39 -13.30
CA ARG A 171 -3.83 -0.05 -12.93
C ARG A 171 -3.49 -1.28 -13.74
N GLN A 172 -2.39 -1.22 -14.48
CA GLN A 172 -1.82 -2.37 -15.21
C GLN A 172 -0.40 -2.56 -14.73
N GLY A 173 0.00 -3.80 -14.51
CA GLY A 173 1.32 -4.02 -13.97
C GLY A 173 1.90 -5.39 -14.24
N ALA A 174 3.21 -5.45 -13.97
CA ALA A 174 3.99 -6.68 -13.93
C ALA A 174 4.81 -6.71 -12.66
N GLU A 175 4.83 -7.84 -12.01
CA GLU A 175 5.62 -8.09 -10.80
C GLU A 175 6.54 -9.28 -11.02
N LEU A 176 7.80 -9.12 -10.62
CA LEU A 176 8.82 -10.16 -10.57
C LEU A 176 9.34 -10.23 -9.15
N ALA A 177 9.43 -11.42 -8.57
CA ALA A 177 10.10 -11.67 -7.30
C ALA A 177 10.95 -12.93 -7.38
N TRP A 178 12.17 -12.85 -6.90
CA TRP A 178 13.12 -13.94 -6.83
C TRP A 178 13.80 -13.97 -5.47
N ASP A 179 13.78 -15.13 -4.83
CA ASP A 179 14.48 -15.40 -3.57
C ASP A 179 15.20 -16.74 -3.73
N GLN A 180 16.52 -16.75 -3.64
CA GLN A 180 17.35 -17.91 -3.91
C GLN A 180 18.47 -18.02 -2.90
N ARG A 181 18.67 -19.23 -2.35
CA ARG A 181 19.89 -19.63 -1.67
C ARG A 181 20.83 -20.33 -2.65
N PHE A 182 22.09 -19.98 -2.57
CA PHE A 182 23.18 -20.63 -3.29
C PHE A 182 24.05 -21.43 -2.31
N ALA A 183 24.95 -22.27 -2.86
CA ALA A 183 25.91 -23.03 -2.07
C ALA A 183 26.67 -22.13 -1.10
N GLY A 184 26.79 -22.56 0.16
CA GLY A 184 27.55 -21.84 1.18
C GLY A 184 26.85 -20.63 1.76
N ASP A 185 25.54 -20.69 2.00
CA ASP A 185 24.76 -19.68 2.73
C ASP A 185 24.65 -18.29 2.06
N PHE A 186 25.00 -18.17 0.80
CA PHE A 186 24.69 -16.99 0.03
C PHE A 186 23.20 -16.93 -0.30
N ARG A 187 22.59 -15.77 -0.08
CA ARG A 187 21.20 -15.50 -0.44
C ARG A 187 21.10 -14.29 -1.32
N VAL A 188 20.36 -14.41 -2.42
CA VAL A 188 19.98 -13.32 -3.30
C VAL A 188 18.47 -13.16 -3.22
N LYS A 189 18.01 -11.89 -3.07
CA LYS A 189 16.63 -11.50 -3.24
C LYS A 189 16.56 -10.39 -4.26
N ALA A 190 15.59 -10.46 -5.16
CA ALA A 190 15.30 -9.39 -6.10
C ALA A 190 13.80 -9.29 -6.31
N SER A 191 13.29 -8.08 -6.42
CA SER A 191 11.93 -7.83 -6.87
C SER A 191 11.88 -6.59 -7.76
N TRP A 192 10.96 -6.61 -8.70
CA TRP A 192 10.67 -5.49 -9.58
C TRP A 192 9.18 -5.41 -9.82
N THR A 193 8.62 -4.23 -9.64
CA THR A 193 7.25 -3.91 -9.98
C THR A 193 7.23 -2.82 -11.03
N TRP A 194 6.58 -3.09 -12.15
CA TRP A 194 6.16 -2.06 -13.08
C TRP A 194 4.65 -1.86 -12.94
N LEU A 195 4.22 -0.62 -12.73
CA LEU A 195 2.83 -0.25 -12.48
C LEU A 195 2.45 1.01 -13.27
N ASP A 196 1.57 0.87 -14.24
CA ASP A 196 0.96 2.00 -14.94
C ASP A 196 -0.43 2.25 -14.38
N ALA A 197 -0.54 3.28 -13.54
CA ALA A 197 -1.78 3.71 -12.88
C ALA A 197 -2.24 5.03 -13.49
N THR A 198 -3.41 5.02 -14.14
CA THR A 198 -3.90 6.17 -14.92
C THR A 198 -5.39 6.42 -14.70
N TYR A 199 -5.79 7.67 -14.84
CA TYR A 199 -7.19 8.06 -14.93
C TYR A 199 -7.79 7.61 -16.26
N ARG A 200 -9.03 7.12 -16.21
CA ARG A 200 -9.82 6.74 -17.39
C ARG A 200 -11.06 7.61 -17.52
N SER A 201 -11.51 8.23 -16.43
CA SER A 201 -12.55 9.23 -16.39
C SER A 201 -12.36 10.07 -15.12
N ASN A 202 -11.76 11.23 -15.24
CA ASN A 202 -11.56 12.17 -14.13
C ASN A 202 -11.48 13.60 -14.65
N VAL A 203 -11.92 14.55 -13.84
CA VAL A 203 -11.82 16.00 -14.08
C VAL A 203 -10.95 16.60 -12.99
N CYS A 204 -9.89 17.32 -13.40
CA CYS A 204 -8.95 17.99 -12.53
C CYS A 204 -8.97 19.48 -12.89
N ASN A 205 -9.27 20.34 -11.91
CA ASN A 205 -9.36 21.80 -12.14
C ASN A 205 -10.14 22.15 -13.42
N GLU A 206 -11.32 21.55 -13.61
CA GLU A 206 -12.21 21.75 -14.78
C GLU A 206 -11.67 21.23 -16.12
N GLN A 207 -10.53 20.53 -16.13
CA GLN A 207 -9.93 19.94 -17.32
C GLN A 207 -10.02 18.41 -17.31
N ASP A 208 -10.04 17.80 -18.49
CA ASP A 208 -10.00 16.36 -18.63
C ASP A 208 -8.59 15.84 -18.30
N CYS A 209 -8.50 14.95 -17.32
CA CYS A 209 -7.28 14.28 -16.89
C CYS A 209 -7.14 12.86 -17.41
N ASN A 210 -7.95 12.43 -18.35
CA ASN A 210 -7.90 11.07 -18.89
C ASN A 210 -6.51 10.77 -19.47
N GLY A 211 -5.94 9.64 -19.05
CA GLY A 211 -4.59 9.24 -19.44
C GLY A 211 -3.48 9.79 -18.55
N ASN A 212 -3.74 10.78 -17.69
CA ASN A 212 -2.75 11.23 -16.71
C ASN A 212 -2.46 10.12 -15.70
N ARG A 213 -1.21 10.10 -15.24
CA ARG A 213 -0.80 9.20 -14.16
C ARG A 213 -1.44 9.63 -12.85
N MET A 214 -1.88 8.66 -12.07
CA MET A 214 -2.32 8.90 -10.69
C MET A 214 -1.13 9.39 -9.86
N PRO A 215 -1.28 10.49 -9.10
CA PRO A 215 -0.21 10.99 -8.25
C PRO A 215 0.04 10.08 -7.05
N GLY A 216 1.20 10.24 -6.40
CA GLY A 216 1.60 9.43 -5.26
C GLY A 216 2.09 8.02 -5.61
N ILE A 217 2.07 7.61 -6.88
CA ILE A 217 2.39 6.26 -7.35
C ILE A 217 3.63 6.29 -8.25
N ALA A 218 4.65 5.49 -7.88
CA ALA A 218 5.82 5.28 -8.74
C ALA A 218 5.50 4.24 -9.82
N ARG A 219 5.91 4.51 -11.08
CA ARG A 219 5.73 3.56 -12.19
C ARG A 219 6.65 2.34 -12.07
N ASN A 220 7.81 2.48 -11.48
CA ASN A 220 8.78 1.42 -11.31
C ASN A 220 9.31 1.41 -9.88
N MET A 221 9.34 0.23 -9.28
CA MET A 221 9.93 -0.01 -7.97
C MET A 221 10.81 -1.24 -8.04
N GLY A 222 11.98 -1.18 -7.43
CA GLY A 222 12.94 -2.28 -7.45
C GLY A 222 13.61 -2.48 -6.10
N PHE A 223 13.88 -3.72 -5.78
CA PHE A 223 14.68 -4.13 -4.64
C PHE A 223 15.62 -5.24 -5.06
N ALA A 224 16.87 -5.18 -4.61
CA ALA A 224 17.82 -6.26 -4.74
C ALA A 224 18.67 -6.35 -3.48
N SER A 225 18.97 -7.57 -3.03
CA SER A 225 19.94 -7.80 -1.97
C SER A 225 20.77 -9.05 -2.23
N ILE A 226 22.02 -9.01 -1.80
CA ILE A 226 22.91 -10.15 -1.76
C ILE A 226 23.62 -10.17 -0.40
N GLY A 227 23.69 -11.34 0.22
CA GLY A 227 24.35 -11.48 1.51
C GLY A 227 24.82 -12.92 1.71
N TYR A 228 25.88 -13.03 2.49
CA TYR A 228 26.30 -14.28 3.14
C TYR A 228 25.58 -14.36 4.48
N ILE A 229 24.68 -15.31 4.65
CA ILE A 229 23.74 -15.39 5.79
C ILE A 229 23.71 -16.83 6.32
N PRO A 230 24.76 -17.27 7.06
CA PRO A 230 24.80 -18.58 7.70
C PRO A 230 23.80 -18.68 8.86
N GLU A 231 23.51 -19.90 9.29
CA GLU A 231 22.66 -20.16 10.45
C GLU A 231 23.29 -19.65 11.75
N ASP A 232 24.62 -19.69 11.85
CA ASP A 232 25.41 -19.25 13.00
C ASP A 232 26.69 -18.56 12.54
N GLY A 233 27.20 -17.59 13.34
CA GLY A 233 28.40 -16.85 13.02
C GLY A 233 28.15 -15.50 12.33
N TRP A 234 29.21 -15.03 11.65
CA TRP A 234 29.18 -13.74 10.96
C TRP A 234 28.36 -13.78 9.69
N TYR A 235 27.53 -12.75 9.51
CA TYR A 235 26.85 -12.49 8.26
C TYR A 235 27.04 -11.05 7.80
N ALA A 236 26.99 -10.83 6.50
CA ALA A 236 27.06 -9.50 5.90
C ALA A 236 26.40 -9.49 4.53
N GLY A 237 25.93 -8.32 4.13
CA GLY A 237 25.33 -8.15 2.82
C GLY A 237 25.10 -6.69 2.46
N THR A 238 24.58 -6.52 1.27
CA THR A 238 24.16 -5.23 0.73
C THR A 238 22.77 -5.33 0.16
N GLU A 239 22.06 -4.21 0.18
CA GLU A 239 20.75 -4.06 -0.46
C GLU A 239 20.69 -2.78 -1.27
N ALA A 240 19.91 -2.80 -2.33
CA ALA A 240 19.61 -1.63 -3.16
C ALA A 240 18.10 -1.51 -3.32
N ARG A 241 17.58 -0.28 -3.23
CA ARG A 241 16.18 0.07 -3.45
C ARG A 241 16.08 1.14 -4.50
N TYR A 242 15.29 0.90 -5.52
CA TYR A 242 14.98 1.85 -6.57
C TYR A 242 13.53 2.30 -6.46
N MET A 243 13.30 3.60 -6.56
CA MET A 243 11.99 4.21 -6.68
C MET A 243 11.97 5.08 -7.94
N GLY A 244 11.01 4.84 -8.81
CA GLY A 244 10.77 5.67 -9.99
C GLY A 244 10.24 7.05 -9.62
N ASP A 245 10.11 7.93 -10.61
CA ASP A 245 9.51 9.24 -10.41
C ASP A 245 8.03 9.13 -10.04
N ILE A 246 7.58 10.04 -9.15
CA ILE A 246 6.22 10.09 -8.62
C ILE A 246 5.59 11.43 -8.99
N MET A 247 4.41 11.42 -9.62
CA MET A 247 3.64 12.64 -9.85
C MET A 247 3.07 13.15 -8.53
N ALA A 248 3.03 14.46 -8.35
CA ALA A 248 2.55 15.10 -7.13
C ALA A 248 1.15 15.71 -7.26
N ASP A 249 0.65 15.85 -8.49
CA ASP A 249 -0.66 16.39 -8.79
C ASP A 249 -1.37 15.62 -9.91
N ASP A 250 -2.68 15.75 -9.97
CA ASP A 250 -3.55 15.10 -10.96
C ASP A 250 -3.28 15.58 -12.40
N GLU A 251 -2.82 16.82 -12.59
CA GLU A 251 -2.47 17.39 -13.88
C GLU A 251 -1.11 16.89 -14.40
N ASN A 252 -0.33 16.20 -13.57
CA ASN A 252 1.03 15.74 -13.84
C ASN A 252 2.02 16.89 -14.14
N THR A 253 1.84 18.04 -13.53
CA THR A 253 2.69 19.21 -13.68
C THR A 253 3.91 19.19 -12.78
N ALA A 254 3.82 18.54 -11.61
CA ALA A 254 4.88 18.40 -10.63
C ALA A 254 5.23 16.93 -10.38
N LYS A 255 6.53 16.64 -10.23
CA LYS A 255 6.98 15.29 -9.95
C LYS A 255 8.20 15.24 -9.03
N ALA A 256 8.23 14.28 -8.12
CA ALA A 256 9.42 13.91 -7.38
C ALA A 256 10.34 13.03 -8.26
N PRO A 257 11.66 13.33 -8.33
CA PRO A 257 12.58 12.57 -9.15
C PRO A 257 12.82 11.16 -8.60
N SER A 258 13.17 10.23 -9.48
CA SER A 258 13.58 8.88 -9.12
C SER A 258 14.87 8.85 -8.31
N TYR A 259 15.04 7.81 -7.49
CA TYR A 259 16.24 7.61 -6.71
C TYR A 259 16.60 6.12 -6.52
N THR A 260 17.87 5.88 -6.19
CA THR A 260 18.37 4.58 -5.75
C THR A 260 19.10 4.76 -4.42
N LEU A 261 18.76 3.92 -3.45
CA LEU A 261 19.43 3.86 -2.16
C LEU A 261 20.17 2.53 -2.04
N VAL A 262 21.36 2.58 -1.46
CA VAL A 262 22.14 1.38 -1.17
C VAL A 262 22.37 1.32 0.35
N GLY A 263 22.17 0.15 0.93
CA GLY A 263 22.43 -0.14 2.33
C GLY A 263 23.43 -1.27 2.50
N LEU A 264 24.09 -1.29 3.62
CA LEU A 264 24.94 -2.39 4.08
C LEU A 264 24.39 -2.91 5.41
N PHE A 265 24.48 -4.21 5.60
CA PHE A 265 24.17 -4.84 6.88
C PHE A 265 25.22 -5.89 7.25
N THR A 266 25.46 -6.05 8.52
CA THR A 266 26.34 -7.08 9.06
C THR A 266 25.86 -7.45 10.45
N GLY A 267 26.26 -8.62 10.92
CA GLY A 267 25.96 -9.04 12.28
C GLY A 267 26.64 -10.36 12.62
N TYR A 268 26.40 -10.76 13.85
CA TYR A 268 26.89 -12.03 14.37
C TYR A 268 25.78 -12.74 15.12
N LYS A 269 25.40 -13.93 14.65
CA LYS A 269 24.40 -14.79 15.26
C LYS A 269 25.09 -15.88 16.08
N TYR A 270 24.66 -16.03 17.31
CA TYR A 270 25.13 -17.06 18.23
C TYR A 270 23.97 -17.90 18.70
N ASN A 271 24.01 -19.20 18.39
CA ASN A 271 23.01 -20.18 18.81
C ASN A 271 23.64 -21.11 19.88
N TYR A 272 23.00 -21.19 21.05
CA TYR A 272 23.41 -22.06 22.13
C TYR A 272 22.19 -22.69 22.80
N HIS A 273 21.97 -23.99 22.58
CA HIS A 273 20.78 -24.72 23.02
C HIS A 273 19.49 -23.97 22.61
N ASN A 274 18.74 -23.50 23.60
CA ASN A 274 17.48 -22.79 23.43
C ASN A 274 17.62 -21.28 23.27
N LEU A 275 18.86 -20.75 23.33
CA LEU A 275 19.17 -19.31 23.24
C LEU A 275 19.74 -18.98 21.86
N THR A 276 19.16 -18.00 21.22
CA THR A 276 19.72 -17.32 20.05
C THR A 276 19.99 -15.87 20.39
N VAL A 277 21.19 -15.41 20.14
CA VAL A 277 21.58 -14.01 20.25
C VAL A 277 22.05 -13.51 18.88
N ASP A 278 21.49 -12.43 18.38
CA ASP A 278 21.84 -11.83 17.10
C ASP A 278 22.19 -10.34 17.33
N LEU A 279 23.48 -10.01 17.17
CA LEU A 279 23.99 -8.65 17.19
C LEU A 279 24.06 -8.16 15.75
N PHE A 280 23.47 -7.02 15.46
CA PHE A 280 23.47 -6.49 14.11
C PHE A 280 23.80 -5.01 14.03
N GLY A 281 24.36 -4.63 12.90
CA GLY A 281 24.59 -3.24 12.49
C GLY A 281 24.19 -3.03 11.04
N ARG A 282 23.70 -1.84 10.72
CA ARG A 282 23.31 -1.45 9.37
C ARG A 282 23.67 -0.01 9.06
N VAL A 283 23.90 0.25 7.80
CA VAL A 283 24.05 1.60 7.25
C VAL A 283 23.01 1.74 6.17
N ASP A 284 22.08 2.67 6.33
CA ASP A 284 21.09 3.01 5.32
C ASP A 284 21.56 4.23 4.53
N ASN A 285 21.19 4.30 3.26
CA ASN A 285 21.58 5.38 2.35
C ASN A 285 23.10 5.62 2.38
N LEU A 286 23.87 4.58 2.06
CA LEU A 286 25.33 4.54 2.14
C LEU A 286 26.01 5.74 1.43
N PHE A 287 25.45 6.18 0.31
CA PHE A 287 26.00 7.26 -0.51
C PHE A 287 25.47 8.65 -0.14
N ASP A 288 24.71 8.77 0.95
CA ASP A 288 24.14 10.03 1.44
C ASP A 288 23.33 10.77 0.37
N LYS A 289 22.52 10.02 -0.38
CA LYS A 289 21.68 10.56 -1.44
C LYS A 289 20.58 11.44 -0.84
N GLU A 290 20.47 12.68 -1.30
CA GLU A 290 19.30 13.51 -1.05
C GLU A 290 18.14 13.07 -1.95
N TYR A 291 16.97 12.85 -1.38
CA TYR A 291 15.80 12.38 -2.09
C TYR A 291 14.49 12.81 -1.43
N VAL A 292 13.41 12.79 -2.21
CA VAL A 292 12.05 13.02 -1.73
C VAL A 292 11.53 11.70 -1.16
N GLY A 293 11.19 11.70 0.12
CA GLY A 293 10.68 10.52 0.83
C GLY A 293 9.21 10.28 0.63
N SER A 294 8.42 11.35 0.55
CA SER A 294 6.99 11.30 0.23
C SER A 294 6.53 12.53 -0.54
N VAL A 295 5.38 12.43 -1.16
CA VAL A 295 4.69 13.55 -1.80
C VAL A 295 3.36 13.81 -1.10
N ILE A 296 3.02 15.10 -0.93
CA ILE A 296 1.68 15.53 -0.50
C ILE A 296 0.89 15.78 -1.78
N VAL A 297 -0.03 14.88 -2.06
CA VAL A 297 -0.80 14.92 -3.31
C VAL A 297 -1.74 16.12 -3.32
N ASN A 298 -1.79 16.81 -4.46
CA ASN A 298 -2.66 17.97 -4.70
C ASN A 298 -2.54 19.07 -3.63
N GLU A 299 -1.31 19.32 -3.12
CA GLU A 299 -1.07 20.37 -2.13
C GLU A 299 -1.24 21.76 -2.77
N SER A 300 -2.20 22.54 -2.27
CA SER A 300 -2.66 23.79 -2.89
C SER A 300 -1.62 24.89 -2.93
N ASN A 301 -0.58 24.86 -2.06
CA ASN A 301 0.49 25.85 -2.01
C ASN A 301 1.76 25.45 -2.77
N GLY A 302 1.74 24.30 -3.49
CA GLY A 302 2.86 23.78 -4.27
C GLY A 302 4.00 23.18 -3.43
N ARG A 303 3.83 22.94 -2.14
CA ARG A 303 4.82 22.31 -1.26
C ARG A 303 4.64 20.78 -1.25
N TYR A 304 4.82 20.19 -2.39
CA TYR A 304 4.55 18.77 -2.60
C TYR A 304 5.54 17.83 -1.94
N TYR A 305 6.76 18.26 -1.62
CA TYR A 305 7.87 17.34 -1.36
C TYR A 305 8.28 17.33 0.10
N GLU A 306 8.35 16.15 0.68
CA GLU A 306 8.91 15.92 2.01
C GLU A 306 10.29 15.28 1.90
N PRO A 307 11.34 15.89 2.51
CA PRO A 307 12.69 15.33 2.45
C PRO A 307 12.76 14.04 3.27
N ALA A 308 13.57 13.12 2.81
CA ALA A 308 13.87 11.89 3.51
C ALA A 308 15.21 11.96 4.27
N PRO A 309 15.44 11.03 5.24
CA PRO A 309 16.69 10.97 5.96
C PRO A 309 17.88 10.73 5.04
N GLY A 310 19.00 11.43 5.28
CA GLY A 310 20.30 11.13 4.71
C GLY A 310 20.85 9.79 5.23
N ARG A 311 22.17 9.59 5.06
CA ARG A 311 22.84 8.40 5.59
C ARG A 311 22.61 8.28 7.09
N ASN A 312 22.19 7.08 7.52
CA ASN A 312 21.96 6.78 8.94
C ASN A 312 22.50 5.40 9.32
N TYR A 313 22.64 5.18 10.60
CA TYR A 313 23.27 4.00 11.17
C TYR A 313 22.34 3.40 12.22
N GLY A 314 22.19 2.09 12.20
CA GLY A 314 21.44 1.35 13.20
C GLY A 314 22.30 0.23 13.79
N VAL A 315 22.17 0.02 15.09
CA VAL A 315 22.72 -1.15 15.79
C VAL A 315 21.67 -1.72 16.70
N GLY A 316 21.67 -3.02 16.89
CA GLY A 316 20.69 -3.67 17.76
C GLY A 316 21.10 -5.08 18.16
N ILE A 317 20.35 -5.61 19.10
CA ILE A 317 20.46 -6.98 19.57
C ILE A 317 19.07 -7.62 19.60
N ASN A 318 18.98 -8.84 19.05
CA ASN A 318 17.82 -9.70 19.20
C ASN A 318 18.19 -10.89 20.10
N ILE A 319 17.36 -11.17 21.09
CA ILE A 319 17.53 -12.32 21.97
C ILE A 319 16.26 -13.13 21.91
N ALA A 320 16.38 -14.39 21.49
CA ALA A 320 15.26 -15.34 21.47
C ALA A 320 15.58 -16.55 22.38
N TRP A 321 14.62 -16.89 23.22
CA TRP A 321 14.66 -18.08 24.04
C TRP A 321 13.50 -19.00 23.67
N ARG A 322 13.80 -20.26 23.38
CA ARG A 322 12.81 -21.29 23.07
C ARG A 322 12.47 -22.06 24.35
N PHE A 323 11.27 -21.92 24.85
CA PHE A 323 10.78 -22.72 25.98
C PHE A 323 10.47 -24.15 25.48
N GLU A 324 10.90 -25.13 26.26
CA GLU A 324 10.55 -26.57 26.06
C GLU A 324 9.11 -26.84 26.50
#